data_d26a0a847a52f8c42c057c0ef41e1b0a
#
_entry.id   d26a0a847a52f8c42c057c0ef41e1b0a
#
_cell.length_a   1.000
_cell.length_b   1.000
_cell.length_c   1.000
_cell.angle_alpha   90.00
_cell.angle_beta   90.00
_cell.angle_gamma   90.00
#
_symmetry.space_group_name_H-M   'P 1'
#
loop_
_entity.id
_entity.type
_entity.pdbx_description
1 polymer ?
#
loop_
_entity_poly.entity_id
_entity_poly.type
_entity_poly.pdbx_seq_one_letter_code
_entity_poly.pdbx_strand_id
1 'polypeptide(L)' 'MNELQVKGNWNVIKGKLKQAYGELTDDDLAYSEGNEDQLVGRLQQKLGKTEEEIRRAIKEASM' A
#
# COMPACT_ATOMS: atom_id res chain seq x y z
N MET A 1 -10.26 -9.45 -9.34
CA MET A 1 -10.29 -8.45 -8.33
C MET A 1 -9.84 -7.12 -8.86
N ASN A 2 -10.46 -6.14 -8.43
CA ASN A 2 -10.13 -4.87 -8.94
C ASN A 2 -9.75 -4.00 -7.80
N GLU A 3 -9.22 -2.92 -8.05
CA GLU A 3 -8.85 -1.93 -7.10
C GLU A 3 -8.24 -2.48 -5.85
N LEU A 4 -7.62 -3.60 -5.90
CA LEU A 4 -6.90 -4.17 -4.78
C LEU A 4 -7.73 -4.32 -3.53
N GLN A 5 -9.03 -4.03 -3.58
CA GLN A 5 -9.92 -4.22 -2.45
C GLN A 5 -9.44 -3.54 -1.18
N VAL A 6 -8.84 -2.36 -1.30
CA VAL A 6 -8.22 -1.75 -0.15
C VAL A 6 -9.18 -0.98 0.73
N LYS A 7 -10.33 -0.59 0.20
CA LYS A 7 -11.19 0.33 0.92
C LYS A 7 -11.68 -0.23 2.25
N GLY A 8 -12.13 -1.47 2.26
CA GLY A 8 -12.72 -2.04 3.44
C GLY A 8 -11.71 -2.49 4.49
N ASN A 9 -10.46 -2.67 4.08
CA ASN A 9 -9.46 -3.27 4.96
C ASN A 9 -8.24 -2.40 5.13
N TRP A 10 -8.36 -1.10 4.90
CA TRP A 10 -7.19 -0.26 4.86
C TRP A 10 -6.38 -0.26 6.16
N ASN A 11 -7.07 -0.26 7.29
CA ASN A 11 -6.35 -0.26 8.57
C ASN A 11 -5.50 -1.52 8.74
N VAL A 12 -6.04 -2.65 8.31
CA VAL A 12 -5.29 -3.90 8.39
C VAL A 12 -4.12 -3.88 7.42
N ILE A 13 -4.38 -3.44 6.20
CA ILE A 13 -3.33 -3.38 5.19
C ILE A 13 -2.21 -2.45 5.65
N LYS A 14 -2.58 -1.30 6.19
CA LYS A 14 -1.60 -0.35 6.66
C LYS A 14 -0.71 -0.96 7.74
N GLY A 15 -1.31 -1.65 8.68
CA GLY A 15 -0.54 -2.28 9.73
C GLY A 15 0.43 -3.32 9.21
N LYS A 16 -0.03 -4.13 8.26
CA LYS A 16 0.82 -5.16 7.69
C LYS A 16 1.97 -4.57 6.88
N LEU A 17 1.69 -3.51 6.13
CA LEU A 17 2.74 -2.86 5.36
C LEU A 17 3.78 -2.22 6.24
N LYS A 18 3.36 -1.59 7.33
CA LYS A 18 4.30 -1.00 8.26
C LYS A 18 5.16 -2.06 8.91
N GLN A 19 4.59 -3.22 9.17
CA GLN A 19 5.32 -4.31 9.75
C GLN A 19 6.32 -4.91 8.77
N ALA A 20 5.92 -5.03 7.52
CA ALA A 20 6.79 -5.61 6.51
C ALA A 20 7.90 -4.64 6.09
N TYR A 21 7.59 -3.36 6.07
CA TYR A 21 8.53 -2.34 5.65
C TYR A 21 8.61 -1.28 6.74
N GLY A 22 9.50 -1.49 7.67
CA GLY A 22 9.57 -0.67 8.87
C GLY A 22 9.78 0.81 8.64
N GLU A 23 10.26 1.19 7.46
CA GLU A 23 10.50 2.60 7.17
C GLU A 23 9.24 3.35 6.76
N LEU A 24 8.12 2.66 6.59
CA LEU A 24 6.88 3.34 6.22
C LEU A 24 6.25 4.00 7.43
N THR A 25 5.70 5.19 7.19
CA THR A 25 5.00 5.93 8.24
C THR A 25 3.54 6.06 7.88
N ASP A 26 2.75 6.56 8.82
CA ASP A 26 1.34 6.80 8.55
C ASP A 26 1.16 7.77 7.39
N ASP A 27 2.02 8.77 7.31
CA ASP A 27 1.94 9.72 6.20
C ASP A 27 2.17 9.05 4.86
N ASP A 28 3.12 8.11 4.82
CA ASP A 28 3.40 7.39 3.59
C ASP A 28 2.22 6.55 3.17
N LEU A 29 1.43 6.11 4.11
CA LEU A 29 0.33 5.21 3.84
C LEU A 29 -1.02 5.91 3.85
N ALA A 30 -1.01 7.23 3.87
CA ALA A 30 -2.26 7.98 3.77
C ALA A 30 -2.93 7.62 2.45
N TYR A 31 -4.16 7.15 2.53
CA TYR A 31 -4.88 6.67 1.38
C TYR A 31 -6.22 7.34 1.29
N SER A 32 -6.52 7.88 0.12
CA SER A 32 -7.85 8.40 -0.15
C SER A 32 -8.53 7.48 -1.13
N GLU A 33 -9.80 7.27 -0.93
CA GLU A 33 -10.56 6.41 -1.82
C GLU A 33 -10.37 6.87 -3.26
N GLY A 34 -10.01 5.93 -4.13
CA GLY A 34 -9.81 6.26 -5.53
C GLY A 34 -8.40 6.71 -5.87
N ASN A 35 -7.48 6.69 -4.93
CA ASN A 35 -6.13 7.17 -5.16
C ASN A 35 -5.08 6.08 -5.06
N GLU A 36 -5.41 4.86 -5.51
CA GLU A 36 -4.44 3.77 -5.46
C GLU A 36 -3.17 4.08 -6.23
N ASP A 37 -3.31 4.72 -7.38
CA ASP A 37 -2.13 5.03 -8.19
C ASP A 37 -1.17 5.93 -7.44
N GLN A 38 -1.72 6.89 -6.73
CA GLN A 38 -0.89 7.81 -5.97
C GLN A 38 -0.19 7.09 -4.82
N LEU A 39 -0.92 6.20 -4.16
CA LEU A 39 -0.34 5.40 -3.09
C LEU A 39 0.81 4.54 -3.62
N VAL A 40 0.56 3.86 -4.73
CA VAL A 40 1.59 3.00 -5.32
C VAL A 40 2.82 3.83 -5.68
N GLY A 41 2.63 4.99 -6.30
CA GLY A 41 3.75 5.82 -6.68
C GLY A 41 4.57 6.27 -5.49
N ARG A 42 3.90 6.64 -4.41
CA ARG A 42 4.60 7.07 -3.21
C ARG A 42 5.43 5.94 -2.61
N LEU A 43 4.85 4.74 -2.55
CA LEU A 43 5.58 3.61 -2.01
C LEU A 43 6.73 3.19 -2.90
N GLN A 44 6.57 3.32 -4.21
CA GLN A 44 7.67 3.05 -5.12
C GLN A 44 8.86 3.94 -4.80
N GLN A 45 8.61 5.21 -4.60
CA GLN A 45 9.68 6.15 -4.29
C GLN A 45 10.32 5.83 -2.95
N LYS A 46 9.49 5.54 -1.97
CA LYS A 46 10.00 5.31 -0.63
C LYS A 46 10.81 4.02 -0.55
N LEU A 47 10.34 2.97 -1.19
CA LEU A 47 10.93 1.66 -1.06
C LEU A 47 11.85 1.28 -2.21
N GLY A 48 11.86 2.04 -3.28
CA GLY A 48 12.70 1.72 -4.42
C GLY A 48 12.28 0.49 -5.16
N LYS A 49 10.99 0.15 -5.13
CA LYS A 49 10.47 -1.05 -5.76
C LYS A 49 9.68 -0.70 -7.00
N THR A 50 9.43 -1.72 -7.82
CA THR A 50 8.63 -1.52 -9.02
C THR A 50 7.16 -1.42 -8.66
N GLU A 51 6.39 -0.89 -9.60
CA GLU A 51 4.95 -0.80 -9.41
C GLU A 51 4.35 -2.17 -9.15
N GLU A 52 4.80 -3.16 -9.89
CA GLU A 52 4.27 -4.51 -9.75
C GLU A 52 4.55 -5.06 -8.36
N GLU A 53 5.74 -4.81 -7.85
CA GLU A 53 6.10 -5.28 -6.52
C GLU A 53 5.23 -4.61 -5.46
N ILE A 54 5.00 -3.32 -5.61
CA ILE A 54 4.18 -2.60 -4.65
C ILE A 54 2.74 -3.10 -4.69
N ARG A 55 2.18 -3.27 -5.89
CA ARG A 55 0.81 -3.75 -5.98
C ARG A 55 0.67 -5.15 -5.40
N ARG A 56 1.67 -5.98 -5.60
CA ARG A 56 1.65 -7.32 -5.02
C ARG A 56 1.70 -7.26 -3.50
N ALA A 57 2.52 -6.37 -2.96
CA ALA A 57 2.62 -6.25 -1.51
C ALA A 57 1.29 -5.81 -0.90
N ILE A 58 0.62 -4.86 -1.55
CA ILE A 58 -0.67 -4.40 -1.07
C ILE A 58 -1.70 -5.53 -1.14
N LYS A 59 -1.68 -6.27 -2.23
CA LYS A 59 -2.61 -7.38 -2.40
C LYS A 59 -2.40 -8.43 -1.31
N GLU A 60 -1.15 -8.76 -1.04
CA GLU A 60 -0.86 -9.74 -0.02
C GLU A 60 -1.25 -9.26 1.36
N ALA A 61 -1.09 -7.97 1.61
CA ALA A 61 -1.46 -7.42 2.89
C ALA A 61 -2.98 -7.40 3.07
N SER A 62 -3.73 -7.44 1.98
CA SER A 62 -5.18 -7.37 2.05
C SER A 62 -5.82 -8.75 2.13
N MET A 63 -5.05 -9.80 2.12
CA MET A 63 -5.59 -11.14 2.22
C MET A 63 -5.90 -11.55 3.65
#